data_aa7424c6fef3f1cf2d200a241014132f
#
_entry.id   aa7424c6fef3f1cf2d200a241014132f
#
_cell.length_a   1.000
_cell.length_b   1.000
_cell.length_c   1.000
_cell.angle_alpha   90.00
_cell.angle_beta   90.00
_cell.angle_gamma   90.00
#
_symmetry.space_group_name_H-M   'P 1'
#
loop_
_entity.id
_entity.type
_entity.pdbx_description
1 polymer ?
#
loop_
_entity_poly.entity_id
_entity_poly.type
_entity_poly.pdbx_seq_one_letter_code
_entity_poly.pdbx_strand_id
1 'polypeptide(L)'
;GIDQPPVPIRDILRSPPPDLTGDLSLVEGLPFNDALWIRLPNGQGKVFANLDISEHERRYAMARSLFTGLCYTKGGRAAGLPYAPNDNLNAQATFFARRLLIPDDLLPPDWQTMPLGELAALFVVPEWLVEDRLQELVAG
;
A
#
# COMPACT_ATOMS: atom_id res chain seq x y z
N GLY A 1 7.93 -2.36 15.71
CA GLY A 1 8.43 -2.09 14.36
C GLY A 1 8.41 -3.31 13.47
N ILE A 2 8.63 -3.09 12.20
CA ILE A 2 8.69 -4.15 11.20
C ILE A 2 10.15 -4.50 10.99
N ASP A 3 10.52 -5.75 11.32
CA ASP A 3 11.92 -6.18 11.30
C ASP A 3 12.30 -6.97 10.05
N GLN A 4 11.31 -7.52 9.36
CA GLN A 4 11.55 -8.37 8.20
C GLN A 4 10.37 -8.32 7.24
N PRO A 5 10.61 -8.54 5.93
CA PRO A 5 9.51 -8.59 4.96
C PRO A 5 8.71 -9.89 5.11
N PRO A 6 7.46 -9.91 4.61
CA PRO A 6 6.80 -8.80 3.93
C PRO A 6 6.19 -7.80 4.91
N VAL A 7 5.98 -6.57 4.45
CA VAL A 7 5.27 -5.55 5.22
C VAL A 7 3.82 -6.02 5.43
N PRO A 8 3.30 -6.03 6.66
CA PRO A 8 1.99 -6.63 6.95
C PRO A 8 0.82 -5.67 6.63
N ILE A 9 0.65 -5.36 5.35
CA ILE A 9 -0.36 -4.39 4.90
C ILE A 9 -1.78 -4.79 5.30
N ARG A 10 -2.11 -6.09 5.24
CA ARG A 10 -3.44 -6.57 5.62
C ARG A 10 -3.70 -6.33 7.11
N ASP A 11 -2.72 -6.60 7.96
CA ASP A 11 -2.85 -6.38 9.39
C ASP A 11 -2.97 -4.89 9.72
N ILE A 12 -2.25 -4.04 9.00
CA ILE A 12 -2.36 -2.59 9.16
C ILE A 12 -3.79 -2.14 8.89
N LEU A 13 -4.42 -2.66 7.84
CA LEU A 13 -5.80 -2.29 7.50
C LEU A 13 -6.84 -2.90 8.44
N ARG A 14 -6.58 -4.11 8.96
CA ARG A 14 -7.51 -4.79 9.88
C ARG A 14 -7.46 -4.22 11.28
N SER A 15 -6.30 -3.71 11.68
CA SER A 15 -6.08 -3.17 13.03
C SER A 15 -5.39 -1.83 12.94
N PRO A 16 -6.06 -0.80 12.36
CA PRO A 16 -5.45 0.52 12.24
C PRO A 16 -5.29 1.17 13.62
N PRO A 17 -4.42 2.20 13.72
CA PRO A 17 -4.32 2.97 14.96
C PRO A 17 -5.69 3.48 15.41
N PRO A 18 -5.90 3.70 16.73
CA PRO A 18 -7.21 4.10 17.25
C PRO A 18 -7.82 5.32 16.56
N ASP A 19 -7.00 6.28 16.17
CA ASP A 19 -7.45 7.51 15.49
C ASP A 19 -8.07 7.23 14.12
N LEU A 20 -7.73 6.10 13.50
CA LEU A 20 -8.11 5.75 12.15
C LEU A 20 -9.09 4.57 12.08
N THR A 21 -9.55 4.05 13.23
CA THR A 21 -10.41 2.88 13.27
C THR A 21 -11.71 3.08 12.48
N GLY A 22 -12.27 4.30 12.50
CA GLY A 22 -13.49 4.61 11.75
C GLY A 22 -13.24 4.94 10.28
N ASP A 23 -11.98 5.17 9.88
CA ASP A 23 -11.63 5.61 8.53
C ASP A 23 -10.99 4.50 7.70
N LEU A 24 -10.51 3.45 8.34
CA LEU A 24 -9.86 2.32 7.68
C LEU A 24 -10.41 1.02 8.24
N SER A 25 -10.85 0.16 7.37
CA SER A 25 -11.11 -1.25 7.67
C SER A 25 -11.04 -1.99 6.35
N LEU A 26 -10.86 -3.30 6.40
CA LEU A 26 -10.65 -4.12 5.21
C LEU A 26 -11.81 -5.07 5.01
N VAL A 27 -12.34 -5.09 3.78
CA VAL A 27 -13.32 -6.09 3.32
C VAL A 27 -12.73 -6.75 2.08
N GLU A 28 -12.48 -8.05 2.15
CA GLU A 28 -12.01 -8.83 1.00
C GLU A 28 -13.16 -9.60 0.40
N GLY A 29 -13.19 -9.72 -0.91
CA GLY A 29 -14.15 -10.57 -1.60
C GLY A 29 -15.16 -9.89 -2.50
N LEU A 30 -15.10 -8.57 -2.64
CA LEU A 30 -15.98 -7.88 -3.56
C LEU A 30 -15.36 -7.77 -4.94
N PRO A 31 -16.15 -7.84 -6.03
CA PRO A 31 -15.64 -7.87 -7.40
C PRO A 31 -15.33 -6.48 -7.96
N PHE A 32 -14.46 -5.74 -7.29
CA PHE A 32 -13.92 -4.52 -7.84
C PHE A 32 -12.67 -4.84 -8.66
N ASN A 33 -12.14 -3.86 -9.38
CA ASN A 33 -10.98 -4.07 -10.25
C ASN A 33 -9.79 -4.63 -9.49
N ASP A 34 -9.29 -3.89 -8.49
CA ASP A 34 -8.14 -4.31 -7.69
C ASP A 34 -8.44 -4.13 -6.20
N ALA A 35 -8.48 -2.88 -5.77
CA ALA A 35 -8.92 -2.46 -4.44
C ALA A 35 -9.38 -1.02 -4.53
N LEU A 36 -10.20 -0.62 -3.56
CA LEU A 36 -10.81 0.71 -3.57
C LEU A 36 -11.11 1.14 -2.14
N TRP A 37 -10.77 2.37 -1.79
CA TRP A 37 -11.23 2.97 -0.54
C TRP A 37 -12.51 3.75 -0.80
N ILE A 38 -13.52 3.56 0.06
CA ILE A 38 -14.82 4.21 -0.05
C ILE A 38 -15.24 4.73 1.32
N ARG A 39 -15.81 5.95 1.36
CA ARG A 39 -16.50 6.48 2.52
C ARG A 39 -17.95 6.06 2.44
N LEU A 40 -18.44 5.33 3.44
CA LEU A 40 -19.82 4.85 3.49
C LEU A 40 -20.76 5.94 3.99
N PRO A 41 -22.09 5.80 3.74
CA PRO A 41 -23.08 6.76 4.22
C PRO A 41 -23.08 6.97 5.73
N ASN A 42 -22.66 5.95 6.51
CA ASN A 42 -22.56 6.06 7.97
C ASN A 42 -21.29 6.80 8.43
N GLY A 43 -20.48 7.31 7.50
CA GLY A 43 -19.25 8.05 7.81
C GLY A 43 -18.01 7.20 7.93
N GLN A 44 -18.14 5.88 7.93
CA GLN A 44 -16.99 4.99 8.00
C GLN A 44 -16.26 4.89 6.66
N GLY A 45 -14.93 4.77 6.70
CA GLY A 45 -14.12 4.50 5.52
C GLY A 45 -13.70 3.04 5.47
N LYS A 46 -13.74 2.43 4.30
CA LYS A 46 -13.37 1.01 4.11
C LYS A 46 -12.57 0.80 2.85
N VAL A 47 -11.60 -0.11 2.93
CA VAL A 47 -10.87 -0.62 1.76
C VAL A 47 -11.53 -1.93 1.35
N PHE A 48 -11.97 -2.00 0.09
CA PHE A 48 -12.52 -3.22 -0.50
C PHE A 48 -11.48 -3.79 -1.45
N ALA A 49 -11.09 -5.05 -1.23
CA ALA A 49 -10.06 -5.71 -2.02
C ALA A 49 -10.64 -6.88 -2.81
N ASN A 50 -10.19 -7.02 -4.06
CA ASN A 50 -10.62 -8.09 -4.96
C ASN A 50 -9.84 -9.38 -4.65
N LEU A 51 -10.56 -10.49 -4.40
CA LEU A 51 -9.95 -11.79 -4.15
C LEU A 51 -9.54 -12.52 -5.43
N ASP A 52 -10.02 -12.07 -6.59
CA ASP A 52 -9.78 -12.75 -7.86
C ASP A 52 -8.43 -12.42 -8.51
N ILE A 53 -7.69 -11.46 -7.95
CA ILE A 53 -6.33 -11.15 -8.39
C ILE A 53 -5.31 -11.83 -7.48
N SER A 54 -4.06 -11.92 -7.94
CA SER A 54 -3.00 -12.57 -7.17
C SER A 54 -2.76 -11.83 -5.84
N GLU A 55 -2.21 -12.55 -4.86
CA GLU A 55 -1.84 -11.94 -3.56
C GLU A 55 -0.87 -10.78 -3.75
N HIS A 56 0.11 -10.93 -4.65
CA HIS A 56 1.09 -9.87 -4.94
C HIS A 56 0.39 -8.60 -5.41
N GLU A 57 -0.52 -8.72 -6.38
CA GLU A 57 -1.27 -7.57 -6.90
C GLU A 57 -2.24 -7.00 -5.85
N ARG A 58 -2.86 -7.89 -5.07
CA ARG A 58 -3.82 -7.47 -4.03
C ARG A 58 -3.13 -6.64 -2.96
N ARG A 59 -1.96 -7.05 -2.51
CA ARG A 59 -1.20 -6.31 -1.51
C ARG A 59 -0.82 -4.93 -2.01
N TYR A 60 -0.40 -4.82 -3.26
CA TYR A 60 -0.11 -3.53 -3.88
C TYR A 60 -1.36 -2.64 -3.93
N ALA A 61 -2.48 -3.21 -4.38
CA ALA A 61 -3.74 -2.47 -4.44
C ALA A 61 -4.21 -2.00 -3.06
N MET A 62 -4.05 -2.84 -2.04
CA MET A 62 -4.36 -2.46 -0.65
C MET A 62 -3.49 -1.31 -0.16
N ALA A 63 -2.20 -1.31 -0.48
CA ALA A 63 -1.30 -0.23 -0.08
C ALA A 63 -1.67 1.10 -0.75
N ARG A 64 -2.04 1.07 -2.03
CA ARG A 64 -2.52 2.26 -2.73
C ARG A 64 -3.81 2.79 -2.12
N SER A 65 -4.73 1.88 -1.78
CA SER A 65 -6.01 2.26 -1.18
C SER A 65 -5.83 2.82 0.23
N LEU A 66 -4.87 2.31 0.98
CA LEU A 66 -4.50 2.88 2.28
C LEU A 66 -4.11 4.35 2.12
N PHE A 67 -3.23 4.66 1.18
CA PHE A 67 -2.81 6.03 0.93
C PHE A 67 -4.00 6.92 0.58
N THR A 68 -4.83 6.45 -0.36
CA THR A 68 -6.02 7.20 -0.78
C THR A 68 -6.94 7.49 0.41
N GLY A 69 -7.19 6.48 1.23
CA GLY A 69 -8.02 6.65 2.42
C GLY A 69 -7.44 7.66 3.40
N LEU A 70 -6.14 7.58 3.64
CA LEU A 70 -5.46 8.52 4.55
C LEU A 70 -5.57 9.97 4.06
N CYS A 71 -5.53 10.19 2.74
CA CYS A 71 -5.65 11.54 2.18
C CYS A 71 -7.04 12.16 2.42
N TYR A 72 -8.05 11.34 2.71
CA TYR A 72 -9.39 11.80 3.04
C TYR A 72 -9.61 11.98 4.55
N THR A 73 -8.60 11.68 5.38
CA THR A 73 -8.73 11.77 6.84
C THR A 73 -8.09 13.04 7.38
N LYS A 74 -8.58 13.48 8.54
CA LYS A 74 -7.96 14.60 9.26
C LYS A 74 -6.56 14.24 9.74
N GLY A 75 -6.37 13.00 10.18
CA GLY A 75 -5.06 12.51 10.63
C GLY A 75 -4.03 12.52 9.51
N GLY A 76 -4.41 12.12 8.32
CA GLY A 76 -3.52 12.17 7.16
C GLY A 76 -3.12 13.59 6.80
N ARG A 77 -4.07 14.53 6.84
CA ARG A 77 -3.78 15.95 6.59
C ARG A 77 -2.84 16.52 7.64
N ALA A 78 -3.07 16.20 8.91
CA ALA A 78 -2.21 16.65 9.99
C ALA A 78 -0.79 16.11 9.85
N ALA A 79 -0.63 14.93 9.26
CA ALA A 79 0.66 14.32 8.98
C ALA A 79 1.33 14.85 7.71
N GLY A 80 0.70 15.77 7.00
CA GLY A 80 1.27 16.39 5.82
C GLY A 80 0.92 15.71 4.50
N LEU A 81 -0.02 14.77 4.49
CA LEU A 81 -0.45 14.13 3.25
C LEU A 81 -1.27 15.08 2.38
N PRO A 82 -1.22 14.90 1.05
CA PRO A 82 -1.99 15.75 0.14
C PRO A 82 -3.49 15.64 0.38
N TYR A 83 -4.21 16.70 0.05
CA TYR A 83 -5.66 16.66 0.09
C TYR A 83 -6.21 15.80 -1.04
N ALA A 84 -7.27 15.07 -0.76
CA ALA A 84 -8.02 14.34 -1.77
C ALA A 84 -9.41 14.98 -1.93
N PRO A 85 -9.98 14.98 -3.16
CA PRO A 85 -9.33 14.51 -4.39
C PRO A 85 -8.34 15.53 -4.97
N ASN A 86 -7.36 15.02 -5.73
CA ASN A 86 -6.46 15.88 -6.52
C ASN A 86 -5.99 15.12 -7.76
N ASP A 87 -5.50 15.85 -8.77
CA ASP A 87 -5.16 15.28 -10.07
C ASP A 87 -3.96 14.33 -10.03
N ASN A 88 -3.11 14.45 -9.01
CA ASN A 88 -1.90 13.64 -8.87
C ASN A 88 -2.06 12.46 -7.91
N LEU A 89 -3.27 12.21 -7.42
CA LEU A 89 -3.48 11.22 -6.37
C LEU A 89 -3.03 9.82 -6.78
N ASN A 90 -3.26 9.41 -8.03
CA ASN A 90 -2.82 8.12 -8.53
C ASN A 90 -1.30 7.95 -8.49
N ALA A 91 -0.58 8.96 -8.98
CA ALA A 91 0.89 8.92 -8.98
C ALA A 91 1.44 8.92 -7.55
N GLN A 92 0.83 9.70 -6.67
CA GLN A 92 1.21 9.76 -5.27
C GLN A 92 0.93 8.44 -4.55
N ALA A 93 -0.20 7.80 -4.83
CA ALA A 93 -0.54 6.50 -4.26
C ALA A 93 0.43 5.41 -4.71
N THR A 94 0.83 5.42 -5.97
CA THR A 94 1.82 4.48 -6.51
C THR A 94 3.18 4.67 -5.83
N PHE A 95 3.62 5.91 -5.68
CA PHE A 95 4.87 6.24 -5.01
C PHE A 95 4.85 5.77 -3.55
N PHE A 96 3.78 6.06 -2.85
CA PHE A 96 3.60 5.65 -1.45
C PHE A 96 3.63 4.12 -1.30
N ALA A 97 2.85 3.42 -2.13
CA ALA A 97 2.75 1.96 -2.06
C ALA A 97 4.09 1.30 -2.31
N ARG A 98 4.84 1.81 -3.28
CA ARG A 98 6.16 1.28 -3.62
C ARG A 98 7.11 1.38 -2.44
N ARG A 99 7.14 2.50 -1.76
CA ARG A 99 8.02 2.71 -0.60
C ARG A 99 7.53 2.01 0.66
N LEU A 100 6.23 1.92 0.83
CA LEU A 100 5.66 1.21 1.97
C LEU A 100 5.96 -0.28 1.90
N LEU A 101 5.76 -0.89 0.72
CA LEU A 101 5.89 -2.34 0.58
C LEU A 101 7.33 -2.79 0.39
N ILE A 102 8.21 -1.91 -0.08
CA ILE A 102 9.64 -2.23 -0.26
C ILE A 102 10.46 -1.13 0.41
N PRO A 103 10.46 -1.07 1.75
CA PRO A 103 11.24 -0.05 2.46
C PRO A 103 12.74 -0.37 2.39
N ASP A 104 13.56 0.67 2.36
CA ASP A 104 15.02 0.54 2.27
C ASP A 104 15.57 -0.38 3.37
N ASP A 105 15.06 -0.21 4.58
CA ASP A 105 15.57 -0.90 5.77
C ASP A 105 15.36 -2.41 5.72
N LEU A 106 14.43 -2.89 4.90
CA LEU A 106 14.13 -4.31 4.80
C LEU A 106 14.80 -4.99 3.61
N LEU A 107 15.48 -4.23 2.75
CA LEU A 107 16.20 -4.81 1.62
C LEU A 107 17.37 -5.66 2.10
N PRO A 108 17.55 -6.88 1.54
CA PRO A 108 18.72 -7.69 1.87
C PRO A 108 20.01 -6.97 1.48
N PRO A 109 21.14 -7.21 2.17
CA PRO A 109 22.40 -6.56 1.82
C PRO A 109 22.85 -6.78 0.38
N ASP A 110 22.48 -7.92 -0.22
CA ASP A 110 22.86 -8.30 -1.58
C ASP A 110 21.75 -8.06 -2.60
N TRP A 111 20.82 -7.15 -2.31
CA TRP A 111 19.66 -6.89 -3.18
C TRP A 111 20.04 -6.54 -4.62
N GLN A 112 21.18 -5.91 -4.83
CA GLN A 112 21.64 -5.50 -6.15
C GLN A 112 21.94 -6.69 -7.07
N THR A 113 22.26 -7.84 -6.51
CA THR A 113 22.57 -9.05 -7.27
C THR A 113 21.45 -10.10 -7.25
N MET A 114 20.37 -9.84 -6.51
CA MET A 114 19.25 -10.76 -6.44
C MET A 114 18.35 -10.65 -7.67
N PRO A 115 17.83 -11.77 -8.19
CA PRO A 115 16.84 -11.73 -9.27
C PRO A 115 15.57 -11.01 -8.84
N LEU A 116 14.90 -10.32 -9.78
CA LEU A 116 13.66 -9.61 -9.50
C LEU A 116 12.58 -10.51 -8.91
N GLY A 117 12.44 -11.73 -9.45
CA GLY A 117 11.45 -12.68 -8.95
C GLY A 117 11.68 -13.09 -7.51
N GLU A 118 12.95 -13.18 -7.09
CA GLU A 118 13.29 -13.53 -5.73
C GLU A 118 12.94 -12.39 -4.76
N LEU A 119 13.24 -11.15 -5.14
CA LEU A 119 12.85 -9.97 -4.36
C LEU A 119 11.33 -9.81 -4.31
N ALA A 120 10.67 -10.05 -5.43
CA ALA A 120 9.21 -9.98 -5.49
C ALA A 120 8.56 -11.00 -4.56
N ALA A 121 9.11 -12.22 -4.50
CA ALA A 121 8.61 -13.25 -3.58
C ALA A 121 8.87 -12.87 -2.10
N LEU A 122 10.01 -12.28 -1.83
CA LEU A 122 10.38 -11.87 -0.48
C LEU A 122 9.42 -10.82 0.08
N PHE A 123 9.09 -9.80 -0.71
CA PHE A 123 8.20 -8.71 -0.31
C PHE A 123 6.73 -8.99 -0.62
N VAL A 124 6.45 -10.04 -1.35
CA VAL A 124 5.11 -10.44 -1.80
C VAL A 124 4.46 -9.30 -2.57
N VAL A 125 5.12 -8.89 -3.64
CA VAL A 125 4.70 -7.79 -4.52
C VAL A 125 4.93 -8.18 -5.99
N PRO A 126 4.30 -7.47 -6.95
CA PRO A 126 4.59 -7.72 -8.37
C PRO A 126 6.04 -7.41 -8.73
N GLU A 127 6.60 -8.15 -9.68
CA GLU A 127 7.97 -7.92 -10.13
C GLU A 127 8.17 -6.51 -10.69
N TRP A 128 7.20 -5.98 -11.43
CA TRP A 128 7.31 -4.63 -11.98
C TRP A 128 7.45 -3.56 -10.89
N LEU A 129 6.86 -3.79 -9.72
CA LEU A 129 7.00 -2.87 -8.59
C LEU A 129 8.40 -2.90 -8.02
N VAL A 130 9.01 -4.09 -7.94
CA VAL A 130 10.41 -4.24 -7.54
C VAL A 130 11.31 -3.47 -8.52
N GLU A 131 11.11 -3.68 -9.81
CA GLU A 131 11.91 -3.02 -10.85
C GLU A 131 11.86 -1.50 -10.69
N ASP A 132 10.66 -0.94 -10.53
CA ASP A 132 10.47 0.50 -10.34
C ASP A 132 11.17 0.99 -9.07
N ARG A 133 11.08 0.21 -7.99
CA ARG A 133 11.71 0.56 -6.72
C ARG A 133 13.24 0.57 -6.82
N LEU A 134 13.81 -0.42 -7.49
CA LEU A 134 15.25 -0.49 -7.67
C LEU A 134 15.78 0.65 -8.53
N GLN A 135 15.05 1.02 -9.57
CA GLN A 135 15.40 2.19 -10.39
C GLN A 135 15.41 3.47 -9.55
N GLU A 136 14.44 3.61 -8.66
CA GLU A 136 14.36 4.74 -7.74
C GLU A 136 15.57 4.80 -6.82
N LEU A 137 16.00 3.66 -6.29
CA LEU A 137 17.15 3.57 -5.39
C LEU A 137 18.46 3.88 -6.10
N VAL A 138 18.61 3.42 -7.35
CA VAL A 138 19.82 3.67 -8.14
C VAL A 138 19.90 5.13 -8.57
N ALA A 139 18.77 5.75 -8.92
CA ALA A 139 18.73 7.14 -9.35
C ALA A 139 18.91 8.14 -8.19
N GLY A 140 18.55 7.71 -7.00
CA GLY A 140 18.61 8.54 -5.81
C GLY A 140 19.89 8.36 -5.06
#